data_e6cf468bc591ce6284d6288bb4f09495
#
_entry.id   e6cf468bc591ce6284d6288bb4f09495
#
_cell.length_a   1.000
_cell.length_b   1.000
_cell.length_c   1.000
_cell.angle_alpha   90.00
_cell.angle_beta   90.00
_cell.angle_gamma   90.00
#
_symmetry.space_group_name_H-M   'P 1'
#
loop_
_entity.id
_entity.type
_entity.pdbx_description
1 polymer ?
#
loop_
_entity_poly.entity_id
_entity_poly.type
_entity_poly.pdbx_seq_one_letter_code
_entity_poly.pdbx_strand_id
1 'polypeptide(L)'
;MSSPKILSVGAATQDVFLSNSPDFKLISMAKNQDIVELDLGSKITVENIEISSGGGATNAATTFARQGLESSFMGVVGPDSSGEQVLKMLDEESIDTSRVEFSDRYNTDYSAIILAPNGERTILTYRGASEHIYADNFELKYGEFDWVYLSNLAGRFDVISKIIQESVKKGAKIAWNPGKNELENPGKVRTLLKDVEI
;
A
#
# COMPACT_ATOMS: atom_id res chain seq x y z
N MET A 1 -18.13 9.15 22.95
CA MET A 1 -18.35 8.20 21.83
C MET A 1 -17.00 7.53 21.60
N SER A 2 -16.95 6.23 21.37
CA SER A 2 -15.71 5.54 20.95
C SER A 2 -15.29 6.04 19.57
N SER A 3 -13.99 6.11 19.31
CA SER A 3 -13.49 6.43 17.97
C SER A 3 -13.95 5.36 16.97
N PRO A 4 -14.27 5.74 15.71
CA PRO A 4 -14.60 4.77 14.69
C PRO A 4 -13.45 3.79 14.45
N LYS A 5 -13.79 2.53 14.19
CA LYS A 5 -12.84 1.45 13.90
C LYS A 5 -12.76 1.23 12.40
N ILE A 6 -11.55 1.28 11.86
CA ILE A 6 -11.32 1.12 10.43
C ILE A 6 -10.25 0.07 10.14
N LEU A 7 -10.55 -0.87 9.25
CA LEU A 7 -9.62 -1.85 8.72
C LEU A 7 -9.16 -1.42 7.32
N SER A 8 -7.87 -1.19 7.13
CA SER A 8 -7.27 -0.95 5.81
C SER A 8 -6.72 -2.26 5.26
N VAL A 9 -7.11 -2.62 4.02
CA VAL A 9 -6.71 -3.87 3.38
C VAL A 9 -5.97 -3.60 2.08
N GLY A 10 -4.78 -4.18 1.92
CA GLY A 10 -3.99 -4.09 0.68
C GLY A 10 -2.49 -4.19 0.89
N ALA A 11 -1.74 -3.49 0.03
CA ALA A 11 -0.29 -3.60 -0.02
C ALA A 11 0.42 -2.90 1.15
N ALA A 12 1.51 -3.55 1.57
CA ALA A 12 2.56 -3.01 2.44
C ALA A 12 3.88 -3.05 1.70
N THR A 13 4.59 -1.94 1.67
CA THR A 13 5.84 -1.76 0.94
C THR A 13 6.87 -1.07 1.83
N GLN A 14 8.13 -1.45 1.74
CA GLN A 14 9.20 -0.61 2.26
C GLN A 14 9.63 0.35 1.16
N ASP A 15 9.45 1.65 1.38
CA ASP A 15 9.87 2.70 0.47
C ASP A 15 11.19 3.32 0.94
N VAL A 16 12.20 3.35 0.05
CA VAL A 16 13.52 3.94 0.31
C VAL A 16 13.71 5.10 -0.65
N PHE A 17 13.72 6.30 -0.11
CA PHE A 17 13.93 7.54 -0.86
C PHE A 17 15.43 7.85 -0.92
N LEU A 18 15.90 8.07 -2.12
CA LEU A 18 17.28 8.45 -2.44
C LEU A 18 17.26 9.86 -3.04
N SER A 19 17.92 10.82 -2.40
CA SER A 19 17.89 12.20 -2.84
C SER A 19 19.23 12.91 -2.71
N ASN A 20 19.29 14.10 -3.30
CA ASN A 20 20.44 14.98 -3.25
C ASN A 20 21.72 14.31 -3.78
N SER A 21 21.68 13.76 -4.99
CA SER A 21 22.89 13.32 -5.69
C SER A 21 23.27 14.31 -6.78
N PRO A 22 24.53 14.76 -6.81
CA PRO A 22 25.03 15.56 -7.93
C PRO A 22 25.10 14.76 -9.25
N ASP A 23 25.06 13.42 -9.14
CA ASP A 23 25.11 12.51 -10.28
C ASP A 23 23.72 12.26 -10.89
N PHE A 24 22.64 12.77 -10.29
CA PHE A 24 21.30 12.71 -10.87
C PHE A 24 21.16 13.77 -11.97
N LYS A 25 21.54 13.41 -13.18
CA LYS A 25 21.45 14.30 -14.33
C LYS A 25 20.00 14.40 -14.81
N LEU A 26 19.37 15.55 -14.60
CA LEU A 26 18.04 15.83 -15.12
C LEU A 26 18.16 16.37 -16.55
N ILE A 27 17.59 15.64 -17.50
CA ILE A 27 17.55 16.03 -18.91
C ILE A 27 16.10 16.34 -19.26
N SER A 28 15.83 17.60 -19.57
CA SER A 28 14.51 18.02 -20.06
C SER A 28 14.42 17.79 -21.57
N MET A 29 13.51 16.94 -21.98
CA MET A 29 13.24 16.63 -23.38
C MET A 29 12.05 17.42 -23.92
N ALA A 30 11.96 17.52 -25.25
CA ALA A 30 10.78 18.09 -25.89
C ALA A 30 9.50 17.36 -25.45
N LYS A 31 8.38 18.09 -25.23
CA LYS A 31 7.09 17.60 -24.75
C LYS A 31 6.95 17.37 -23.25
N ASN A 32 7.67 18.12 -22.41
CA ASN A 32 7.59 18.02 -20.95
C ASN A 32 7.90 16.60 -20.41
N GLN A 33 8.79 15.87 -21.06
CA GLN A 33 9.36 14.63 -20.55
C GLN A 33 10.73 14.93 -19.94
N ASP A 34 10.81 14.81 -18.62
CA ASP A 34 12.08 14.86 -17.91
C ASP A 34 12.61 13.44 -17.70
N ILE A 35 13.92 13.28 -17.84
CA ILE A 35 14.62 12.00 -17.67
C ILE A 35 15.69 12.18 -16.61
N VAL A 36 15.81 11.23 -15.70
CA VAL A 36 17.00 11.09 -14.85
C VAL A 36 17.96 10.14 -15.54
N GLU A 37 19.14 10.64 -15.89
CA GLU A 37 20.21 9.84 -16.48
C GLU A 37 21.22 9.44 -15.40
N LEU A 38 21.58 8.16 -15.39
CA LEU A 38 22.57 7.57 -14.52
C LEU A 38 23.63 6.87 -15.37
N ASP A 39 24.91 7.17 -15.12
CA ASP A 39 26.02 6.58 -15.88
C ASP A 39 26.15 5.08 -15.54
N LEU A 40 26.03 4.22 -16.54
CA LEU A 40 26.16 2.77 -16.38
C LEU A 40 27.55 2.40 -15.87
N GLY A 41 27.62 1.55 -14.84
CA GLY A 41 28.87 1.11 -14.22
C GLY A 41 29.47 2.11 -13.23
N SER A 42 28.87 3.29 -13.04
CA SER A 42 29.30 4.25 -12.04
C SER A 42 28.87 3.85 -10.62
N LYS A 43 29.57 4.39 -9.63
CA LYS A 43 29.12 4.41 -8.24
C LYS A 43 28.54 5.77 -7.94
N ILE A 44 27.23 5.82 -7.73
CA ILE A 44 26.50 7.05 -7.47
C ILE A 44 26.38 7.25 -5.97
N THR A 45 26.79 8.41 -5.49
CA THR A 45 26.64 8.79 -4.08
C THR A 45 25.39 9.60 -3.91
N VAL A 46 24.54 9.21 -2.95
CA VAL A 46 23.40 10.00 -2.50
C VAL A 46 23.71 10.61 -1.13
N GLU A 47 23.27 11.83 -0.89
CA GLU A 47 23.53 12.52 0.37
C GLU A 47 22.46 12.19 1.42
N ASN A 48 21.23 11.93 0.98
CA ASN A 48 20.13 11.63 1.88
C ASN A 48 19.46 10.32 1.51
N ILE A 49 19.15 9.55 2.55
CA ILE A 49 18.34 8.36 2.49
C ILE A 49 17.23 8.48 3.55
N GLU A 50 15.99 8.24 3.13
CA GLU A 50 14.84 8.16 4.03
C GLU A 50 14.12 6.84 3.78
N ILE A 51 13.74 6.16 4.87
CA ILE A 51 13.04 4.88 4.82
C ILE A 51 11.68 5.07 5.48
N SER A 52 10.62 4.68 4.78
CA SER A 52 9.27 4.73 5.31
C SER A 52 8.45 3.49 4.92
N SER A 53 7.35 3.28 5.62
CA SER A 53 6.32 2.36 5.15
C SER A 53 5.60 2.99 3.97
N GLY A 54 5.41 2.23 2.91
CA GLY A 54 4.63 2.55 1.73
C GLY A 54 3.58 1.49 1.48
N GLY A 55 2.84 1.68 0.39
CA GLY A 55 1.70 0.84 0.04
C GLY A 55 0.37 1.56 0.32
N GLY A 56 -0.62 1.35 -0.55
CA GLY A 56 -1.86 2.09 -0.46
C GLY A 56 -2.64 1.85 0.84
N ALA A 57 -2.59 0.63 1.38
CA ALA A 57 -3.31 0.30 2.61
C ALA A 57 -2.57 0.73 3.87
N THR A 58 -1.25 0.61 3.93
CA THR A 58 -0.45 1.11 5.05
C THR A 58 -0.50 2.61 5.17
N ASN A 59 -0.42 3.34 4.03
CA ASN A 59 -0.56 4.80 3.99
C ASN A 59 -1.95 5.26 4.48
N ALA A 60 -3.01 4.54 4.08
CA ALA A 60 -4.35 4.81 4.56
C ALA A 60 -4.48 4.52 6.07
N ALA A 61 -3.98 3.37 6.54
CA ALA A 61 -4.00 3.02 7.95
C ALA A 61 -3.29 4.07 8.82
N THR A 62 -2.11 4.51 8.41
CA THR A 62 -1.35 5.58 9.07
C THR A 62 -2.13 6.91 9.08
N THR A 63 -2.76 7.26 7.94
CA THR A 63 -3.58 8.47 7.86
C THR A 63 -4.75 8.41 8.84
N PHE A 64 -5.45 7.29 8.91
CA PHE A 64 -6.59 7.11 9.81
C PHE A 64 -6.16 7.14 11.28
N ALA A 65 -5.07 6.48 11.64
CA ALA A 65 -4.52 6.51 13.00
C ALA A 65 -4.18 7.95 13.43
N ARG A 66 -3.48 8.70 12.57
CA ARG A 66 -3.13 10.11 12.81
C ARG A 66 -4.34 11.05 12.88
N GLN A 67 -5.47 10.66 12.31
CA GLN A 67 -6.76 11.36 12.45
C GLN A 67 -7.55 10.96 13.69
N GLY A 68 -7.00 10.07 14.53
CA GLY A 68 -7.61 9.64 15.79
C GLY A 68 -8.64 8.51 15.68
N LEU A 69 -8.64 7.77 14.55
CA LEU A 69 -9.46 6.57 14.42
C LEU A 69 -8.73 5.36 15.00
N GLU A 70 -9.47 4.35 15.46
CA GLU A 70 -8.92 3.03 15.81
C GLU A 70 -8.59 2.29 14.50
N SER A 71 -7.31 2.35 14.11
CA SER A 71 -6.84 1.85 12.81
C SER A 71 -6.24 0.46 12.92
N SER A 72 -6.63 -0.41 11.99
CA SER A 72 -6.06 -1.75 11.80
C SER A 72 -5.60 -1.92 10.36
N PHE A 73 -4.60 -2.78 10.17
CA PHE A 73 -4.07 -3.13 8.85
C PHE A 73 -4.16 -4.63 8.60
N MET A 74 -4.58 -5.00 7.40
CA MET A 74 -4.54 -6.37 6.88
C MET A 74 -3.81 -6.39 5.53
N GLY A 75 -2.82 -7.23 5.42
CA GLY A 75 -2.03 -7.43 4.21
C GLY A 75 -1.08 -8.59 4.37
N VAL A 76 -0.21 -8.77 3.38
CA VAL A 76 0.82 -9.82 3.40
C VAL A 76 2.18 -9.18 3.29
N VAL A 77 3.12 -9.60 4.14
CA VAL A 77 4.53 -9.22 4.11
C VAL A 77 5.42 -10.45 4.00
N GLY A 78 6.65 -10.28 3.59
CA GLY A 78 7.66 -11.34 3.61
C GLY A 78 8.27 -11.51 5.00
N PRO A 79 8.90 -12.67 5.30
CA PRO A 79 9.65 -12.92 6.52
C PRO A 79 11.07 -12.33 6.41
N ASP A 80 11.17 -11.05 6.07
CA ASP A 80 12.41 -10.34 5.80
C ASP A 80 12.49 -9.02 6.60
N SER A 81 13.67 -8.40 6.58
CA SER A 81 13.91 -7.16 7.32
C SER A 81 13.01 -6.00 6.86
N SER A 82 12.58 -6.00 5.59
CA SER A 82 11.64 -5.00 5.08
C SER A 82 10.25 -5.16 5.70
N GLY A 83 9.77 -6.41 5.84
CA GLY A 83 8.51 -6.71 6.52
C GLY A 83 8.55 -6.33 8.00
N GLU A 84 9.62 -6.72 8.69
CA GLU A 84 9.81 -6.35 10.10
C GLU A 84 9.82 -4.82 10.29
N GLN A 85 10.48 -4.09 9.39
CA GLN A 85 10.56 -2.63 9.46
C GLN A 85 9.20 -1.98 9.20
N VAL A 86 8.44 -2.44 8.21
CA VAL A 86 7.09 -1.94 7.95
C VAL A 86 6.18 -2.17 9.14
N LEU A 87 6.18 -3.38 9.72
CA LEU A 87 5.36 -3.69 10.89
C LEU A 87 5.73 -2.84 12.11
N LYS A 88 7.02 -2.62 12.33
CA LYS A 88 7.50 -1.74 13.40
C LYS A 88 6.99 -0.30 13.22
N MET A 89 7.05 0.24 11.99
CA MET A 89 6.55 1.59 11.71
C MET A 89 5.03 1.70 11.93
N LEU A 90 4.27 0.66 11.60
CA LEU A 90 2.83 0.62 11.87
C LEU A 90 2.52 0.54 13.38
N ASP A 91 3.32 -0.21 14.14
CA ASP A 91 3.21 -0.30 15.60
C ASP A 91 3.50 1.06 16.26
N GLU A 92 4.52 1.79 15.80
CA GLU A 92 4.84 3.15 16.25
C GLU A 92 3.67 4.14 16.04
N GLU A 93 2.82 3.91 15.04
CA GLU A 93 1.58 4.65 14.78
C GLU A 93 0.36 4.07 15.52
N SER A 94 0.56 3.08 16.39
CA SER A 94 -0.50 2.39 17.15
C SER A 94 -1.56 1.72 16.25
N ILE A 95 -1.13 1.19 15.11
CA ILE A 95 -2.00 0.47 14.17
C ILE A 95 -1.98 -1.01 14.54
N ASP A 96 -3.17 -1.62 14.69
CA ASP A 96 -3.29 -3.06 14.93
C ASP A 96 -2.91 -3.84 13.67
N THR A 97 -1.84 -4.63 13.79
CA THR A 97 -1.30 -5.49 12.72
C THR A 97 -1.58 -6.98 12.95
N SER A 98 -2.48 -7.33 13.87
CA SER A 98 -2.80 -8.73 14.21
C SER A 98 -3.36 -9.55 13.04
N ARG A 99 -3.79 -8.88 11.96
CA ARG A 99 -4.32 -9.48 10.74
C ARG A 99 -3.32 -9.53 9.58
N VAL A 100 -2.05 -9.26 9.86
CA VAL A 100 -1.00 -9.38 8.85
C VAL A 100 -0.58 -10.83 8.71
N GLU A 101 -0.51 -11.31 7.47
CA GLU A 101 -0.01 -12.62 7.14
C GLU A 101 1.43 -12.54 6.64
N PHE A 102 2.21 -13.59 6.90
CA PHE A 102 3.57 -13.72 6.38
C PHE A 102 3.57 -14.69 5.19
N SER A 103 4.16 -14.23 4.08
CA SER A 103 4.39 -15.10 2.94
C SER A 103 5.50 -16.09 3.25
N ASP A 104 5.35 -17.34 2.83
CA ASP A 104 6.39 -18.36 2.89
C ASP A 104 7.29 -18.39 1.62
N ARG A 105 6.97 -17.58 0.61
CA ARG A 105 7.60 -17.61 -0.72
C ARG A 105 8.15 -16.29 -1.21
N TYR A 106 7.54 -15.18 -0.80
CA TYR A 106 7.80 -13.87 -1.37
C TYR A 106 8.30 -12.91 -0.31
N ASN A 107 9.29 -12.12 -0.67
CA ASN A 107 9.74 -11.01 0.14
C ASN A 107 8.70 -9.89 0.17
N THR A 108 8.81 -9.02 1.15
CA THR A 108 8.00 -7.79 1.24
C THR A 108 8.20 -6.92 -0.01
N ASP A 109 7.15 -6.23 -0.44
CA ASP A 109 7.26 -5.24 -1.51
C ASP A 109 8.31 -4.18 -1.15
N TYR A 110 9.06 -3.74 -2.14
CA TYR A 110 10.15 -2.80 -1.96
C TYR A 110 10.18 -1.76 -3.07
N SER A 111 10.37 -0.50 -2.72
CA SER A 111 10.57 0.58 -3.70
C SER A 111 11.86 1.33 -3.41
N ALA A 112 12.70 1.46 -4.44
CA ALA A 112 13.76 2.46 -4.45
C ALA A 112 13.26 3.69 -5.21
N ILE A 113 13.17 4.81 -4.52
CA ILE A 113 12.57 6.05 -5.04
C ILE A 113 13.66 7.07 -5.24
N ILE A 114 13.95 7.39 -6.49
CA ILE A 114 14.90 8.42 -6.86
C ILE A 114 14.15 9.75 -6.91
N LEU A 115 14.52 10.69 -6.04
CA LEU A 115 13.98 12.05 -6.03
C LEU A 115 14.88 12.95 -6.89
N ALA A 116 14.31 13.49 -7.95
CA ALA A 116 14.99 14.44 -8.81
C ALA A 116 15.03 15.85 -8.16
N PRO A 117 15.99 16.71 -8.55
CA PRO A 117 16.12 18.05 -8.00
C PRO A 117 14.90 18.97 -8.20
N ASN A 118 14.04 18.66 -9.18
CA ASN A 118 12.80 19.38 -9.45
C ASN A 118 11.60 18.91 -8.61
N GLY A 119 11.81 17.92 -7.72
CA GLY A 119 10.75 17.33 -6.88
C GLY A 119 9.98 16.17 -7.51
N GLU A 120 10.24 15.86 -8.79
CA GLU A 120 9.70 14.66 -9.44
C GLU A 120 10.43 13.40 -8.97
N ARG A 121 9.82 12.24 -9.19
CA ARG A 121 10.40 10.98 -8.73
C ARG A 121 10.28 9.87 -9.76
N THR A 122 11.26 8.99 -9.74
CA THR A 122 11.23 7.70 -10.43
C THR A 122 11.23 6.59 -9.39
N ILE A 123 10.32 5.64 -9.52
CA ILE A 123 10.14 4.54 -8.56
C ILE A 123 10.54 3.24 -9.23
N LEU A 124 11.56 2.57 -8.68
CA LEU A 124 11.92 1.21 -9.00
C LEU A 124 11.24 0.30 -7.98
N THR A 125 10.20 -0.40 -8.41
CA THR A 125 9.39 -1.20 -7.48
C THR A 125 9.55 -2.70 -7.72
N TYR A 126 9.75 -3.43 -6.65
CA TYR A 126 9.59 -4.87 -6.58
C TYR A 126 8.23 -5.17 -5.97
N ARG A 127 7.40 -5.93 -6.68
CA ARG A 127 6.14 -6.46 -6.18
C ARG A 127 6.37 -7.88 -5.69
N GLY A 128 6.05 -8.11 -4.44
CA GLY A 128 6.33 -9.36 -3.75
C GLY A 128 5.09 -9.90 -3.04
N ALA A 129 5.17 -10.00 -1.72
CA ALA A 129 4.16 -10.65 -0.89
C ALA A 129 2.76 -10.03 -1.02
N SER A 130 2.64 -8.72 -1.23
CA SER A 130 1.34 -8.04 -1.24
C SER A 130 0.44 -8.43 -2.42
N GLU A 131 0.98 -8.93 -3.53
CA GLU A 131 0.18 -9.46 -4.65
C GLU A 131 -0.45 -10.83 -4.33
N HIS A 132 -0.03 -11.44 -3.22
CA HIS A 132 -0.44 -12.78 -2.79
C HIS A 132 -1.36 -12.76 -1.56
N ILE A 133 -2.14 -11.68 -1.42
CA ILE A 133 -3.18 -11.63 -0.40
C ILE A 133 -4.31 -12.62 -0.76
N TYR A 134 -4.75 -13.38 0.23
CA TYR A 134 -5.87 -14.32 0.11
C TYR A 134 -6.96 -13.93 1.12
N ALA A 135 -8.21 -14.19 0.74
CA ALA A 135 -9.34 -13.92 1.62
C ALA A 135 -10.02 -15.20 2.13
N ASP A 136 -9.36 -16.35 2.03
CA ASP A 136 -9.95 -17.64 2.40
C ASP A 136 -10.34 -17.67 3.88
N ASN A 137 -9.53 -17.06 4.72
CA ASN A 137 -9.74 -16.94 6.15
C ASN A 137 -10.24 -15.53 6.56
N PHE A 138 -10.68 -14.71 5.60
CA PHE A 138 -11.19 -13.39 5.92
C PHE A 138 -12.57 -13.53 6.58
N GLU A 139 -12.62 -13.30 7.87
CA GLU A 139 -13.82 -13.29 8.68
C GLU A 139 -13.82 -12.08 9.61
N LEU A 140 -14.98 -11.47 9.79
CA LEU A 140 -15.20 -10.38 10.72
C LEU A 140 -16.26 -10.78 11.74
N LYS A 141 -16.16 -10.26 12.97
CA LYS A 141 -17.25 -10.27 13.92
C LYS A 141 -18.23 -9.15 13.57
N TYR A 142 -19.50 -9.33 13.89
CA TYR A 142 -20.49 -8.27 13.67
C TYR A 142 -20.12 -7.03 14.49
N GLY A 143 -20.07 -5.86 13.83
CA GLY A 143 -19.69 -4.60 14.45
C GLY A 143 -18.23 -4.51 14.90
N GLU A 144 -17.34 -5.36 14.39
CA GLU A 144 -15.91 -5.32 14.70
C GLU A 144 -15.24 -4.06 14.12
N PHE A 145 -15.66 -3.66 12.91
CA PHE A 145 -15.23 -2.43 12.25
C PHE A 145 -16.45 -1.63 11.78
N ASP A 146 -16.33 -0.32 11.85
CA ASP A 146 -17.31 0.61 11.26
C ASP A 146 -17.07 0.76 9.76
N TRP A 147 -15.78 0.70 9.36
CA TRP A 147 -15.36 0.83 7.97
C TRP A 147 -14.30 -0.20 7.61
N VAL A 148 -14.36 -0.65 6.35
CA VAL A 148 -13.28 -1.37 5.69
C VAL A 148 -12.84 -0.56 4.48
N TYR A 149 -11.59 -0.11 4.50
CA TYR A 149 -10.96 0.58 3.38
C TYR A 149 -10.17 -0.43 2.55
N LEU A 150 -10.52 -0.55 1.27
CA LEU A 150 -9.80 -1.36 0.30
C LEU A 150 -8.90 -0.46 -0.54
N SER A 151 -7.61 -0.73 -0.51
CA SER A 151 -6.67 -0.23 -1.52
C SER A 151 -6.73 -1.14 -2.76
N ASN A 152 -5.86 -0.90 -3.75
CA ASN A 152 -5.76 -1.85 -4.86
C ASN A 152 -5.25 -3.23 -4.37
N LEU A 153 -5.81 -4.28 -4.97
CA LEU A 153 -5.44 -5.68 -4.69
C LEU A 153 -4.98 -6.40 -5.96
N ALA A 154 -4.24 -5.69 -6.83
CA ALA A 154 -3.65 -6.22 -8.07
C ALA A 154 -4.65 -6.91 -9.02
N GLY A 155 -5.93 -6.46 -9.01
CA GLY A 155 -7.00 -7.04 -9.83
C GLY A 155 -7.57 -8.36 -9.30
N ARG A 156 -7.31 -8.72 -8.05
CA ARG A 156 -7.82 -9.91 -7.38
C ARG A 156 -9.32 -9.74 -7.01
N PHE A 157 -10.19 -9.75 -8.02
CA PHE A 157 -11.64 -9.54 -7.83
C PHE A 157 -12.31 -10.62 -6.98
N ASP A 158 -11.76 -11.83 -6.95
CA ASP A 158 -12.14 -12.91 -6.04
C ASP A 158 -12.00 -12.48 -4.57
N VAL A 159 -10.84 -11.94 -4.23
CA VAL A 159 -10.51 -11.44 -2.89
C VAL A 159 -11.35 -10.19 -2.56
N ILE A 160 -11.38 -9.20 -3.47
CA ILE A 160 -12.14 -7.95 -3.30
C ILE A 160 -13.62 -8.25 -3.02
N SER A 161 -14.23 -9.10 -3.85
CA SER A 161 -15.65 -9.45 -3.71
C SER A 161 -15.94 -10.12 -2.37
N LYS A 162 -15.08 -11.05 -1.92
CA LYS A 162 -15.25 -11.73 -0.64
C LYS A 162 -15.14 -10.77 0.53
N ILE A 163 -14.14 -9.88 0.51
CA ILE A 163 -13.97 -8.88 1.58
C ILE A 163 -15.18 -7.94 1.64
N ILE A 164 -15.63 -7.40 0.51
CA ILE A 164 -16.79 -6.51 0.46
C ILE A 164 -18.04 -7.23 1.02
N GLN A 165 -18.34 -8.42 0.52
CA GLN A 165 -19.54 -9.17 0.94
C GLN A 165 -19.53 -9.51 2.43
N GLU A 166 -18.40 -9.98 2.95
CA GLU A 166 -18.29 -10.30 4.37
C GLU A 166 -18.38 -9.04 5.24
N SER A 167 -17.74 -7.95 4.83
CA SER A 167 -17.78 -6.68 5.58
C SER A 167 -19.19 -6.11 5.67
N VAL A 168 -19.90 -6.03 4.56
CA VAL A 168 -21.30 -5.55 4.51
C VAL A 168 -22.20 -6.43 5.34
N LYS A 169 -22.07 -7.76 5.23
CA LYS A 169 -22.82 -8.72 6.05
C LYS A 169 -22.59 -8.51 7.55
N LYS A 170 -21.42 -8.01 7.96
CA LYS A 170 -21.07 -7.75 9.36
C LYS A 170 -21.34 -6.31 9.80
N GLY A 171 -21.92 -5.50 8.93
CA GLY A 171 -22.37 -4.13 9.23
C GLY A 171 -21.31 -3.06 8.99
N ALA A 172 -20.16 -3.40 8.41
CA ALA A 172 -19.14 -2.42 8.07
C ALA A 172 -19.47 -1.73 6.73
N LYS A 173 -19.15 -0.45 6.63
CA LYS A 173 -19.18 0.32 5.39
C LYS A 173 -17.90 0.11 4.61
N ILE A 174 -17.97 0.26 3.29
CA ILE A 174 -16.84 0.07 2.39
C ILE A 174 -16.41 1.40 1.78
N ALA A 175 -15.10 1.69 1.87
CA ALA A 175 -14.43 2.68 1.03
C ALA A 175 -13.41 1.94 0.16
N TRP A 176 -13.40 2.22 -1.15
CA TRP A 176 -12.54 1.51 -2.09
C TRP A 176 -11.79 2.46 -3.03
N ASN A 177 -10.46 2.33 -3.04
CA ASN A 177 -9.58 3.00 -3.99
C ASN A 177 -9.02 1.96 -4.99
N PRO A 178 -9.72 1.70 -6.10
CA PRO A 178 -9.28 0.72 -7.09
C PRO A 178 -8.02 1.20 -7.81
N GLY A 179 -7.07 0.30 -8.04
CA GLY A 179 -5.86 0.57 -8.80
C GLY A 179 -6.03 0.33 -10.30
N LYS A 180 -4.92 0.41 -11.03
CA LYS A 180 -4.90 0.26 -12.49
C LYS A 180 -5.51 -1.07 -12.94
N ASN A 181 -5.12 -2.19 -12.31
CA ASN A 181 -5.57 -3.52 -12.71
C ASN A 181 -7.09 -3.71 -12.51
N GLU A 182 -7.67 -3.09 -11.49
CA GLU A 182 -9.11 -3.06 -11.28
C GLU A 182 -9.80 -2.21 -12.35
N LEU A 183 -9.27 -1.00 -12.61
CA LEU A 183 -9.88 -0.06 -13.57
C LEU A 183 -9.83 -0.56 -15.02
N GLU A 184 -8.91 -1.45 -15.36
CA GLU A 184 -8.88 -2.15 -16.66
C GLU A 184 -10.06 -3.13 -16.83
N ASN A 185 -10.82 -3.40 -15.75
CA ASN A 185 -12.00 -4.27 -15.74
C ASN A 185 -13.27 -3.53 -15.28
N PRO A 186 -13.73 -2.48 -15.99
CA PRO A 186 -14.79 -1.59 -15.50
C PRO A 186 -16.13 -2.29 -15.25
N GLY A 187 -16.40 -3.40 -15.95
CA GLY A 187 -17.60 -4.20 -15.73
C GLY A 187 -17.64 -4.85 -14.33
N LYS A 188 -16.51 -5.43 -13.91
CA LYS A 188 -16.38 -6.02 -12.57
C LYS A 188 -16.42 -4.95 -11.48
N VAL A 189 -15.73 -3.82 -11.69
CA VAL A 189 -15.75 -2.68 -10.77
C VAL A 189 -17.19 -2.22 -10.56
N ARG A 190 -17.95 -1.92 -11.61
CA ARG A 190 -19.35 -1.48 -11.52
C ARG A 190 -20.24 -2.44 -10.73
N THR A 191 -19.99 -3.74 -10.84
CA THR A 191 -20.78 -4.73 -10.10
C THR A 191 -20.55 -4.64 -8.59
N LEU A 192 -19.35 -4.27 -8.16
CA LEU A 192 -18.98 -4.16 -6.75
C LEU A 192 -19.35 -2.80 -6.14
N LEU A 193 -19.41 -1.73 -6.96
CA LEU A 193 -19.72 -0.37 -6.48
C LEU A 193 -21.08 -0.24 -5.80
N LYS A 194 -22.03 -1.14 -6.03
CA LYS A 194 -23.34 -1.15 -5.34
C LYS A 194 -23.25 -1.33 -3.82
N ASP A 195 -22.15 -1.94 -3.35
CA ASP A 195 -21.89 -2.26 -1.95
C ASP A 195 -20.78 -1.34 -1.37
N VAL A 196 -20.38 -0.31 -2.09
CA VAL A 196 -19.33 0.65 -1.73
C VAL A 196 -19.95 2.02 -1.43
N GLU A 197 -19.58 2.61 -0.30
CA GLU A 197 -20.06 3.95 0.11
C GLU A 197 -19.22 5.08 -0.50
N ILE A 198 -17.89 4.88 -0.62
CA ILE A 198 -16.91 5.86 -1.12
C ILE A 198 -15.91 5.17 -2.04
#